data_208870022161c224c5912d3122c823cf
#
_entry.id   208870022161c224c5912d3122c823cf
#
_cell.length_a   1.000
_cell.length_b   1.000
_cell.length_c   1.000
_cell.angle_alpha   90.00
_cell.angle_beta   90.00
_cell.angle_gamma   90.00
#
_symmetry.space_group_name_H-M   'P 1'
#
loop_
_entity.id
_entity.type
_entity.pdbx_description
1 polymer ?
#
loop_
_entity_poly.entity_id
_entity_poly.type
_entity_poly.pdbx_seq_one_letter_code
_entity_poly.pdbx_strand_id
1 'polypeptide(L)'
;CRTLRDRGYTLALSRYTGLDNRASALLPLVGIVKIDVLAAGDGLAALAGPLMRLPLKLLAEKVETREQMEHCKALGFHLFQGYYFAKPTIVSGRQLSASQLGIIRLINLVARDAELPELEESFKREPGLTVNLLRLVNAVGVGFGRRIESLRQAVTVIGRRQLLRWLQLLLMASPEHATAPERNPLLQLAALRGRLMEILATHQQPDQRRLGDQAFLCGIMSLMPAALGLPIEEILSQIAVTPDLQLALTEQSGTLGALLTLIERLDAEDWDACDRLLADSPALSRETLTAALTEG
;
A
#
# COMPACT_ATOMS: atom_id res chain seq x y z
N CYS A 1 5.85 -14.77 -25.92
CA CYS A 1 6.51 -15.13 -24.64
C CYS A 1 8.03 -15.22 -24.79
N ARG A 2 8.59 -16.02 -25.74
CA ARG A 2 10.05 -16.17 -25.92
C ARG A 2 10.76 -14.83 -26.08
N THR A 3 10.28 -13.99 -26.99
CA THR A 3 10.82 -12.64 -27.26
C THR A 3 10.88 -11.76 -26.01
N LEU A 4 9.88 -11.83 -25.13
CA LEU A 4 9.83 -11.04 -23.89
C LEU A 4 10.83 -11.58 -22.88
N ARG A 5 10.91 -12.92 -22.72
CA ARG A 5 11.91 -13.55 -21.85
C ARG A 5 13.33 -13.18 -22.31
N ASP A 6 13.60 -13.25 -23.61
CA ASP A 6 14.92 -12.96 -24.18
C ASP A 6 15.30 -11.48 -24.02
N ARG A 7 14.31 -10.59 -23.79
CA ARG A 7 14.50 -9.17 -23.41
C ARG A 7 14.65 -8.97 -21.90
N GLY A 8 14.69 -10.04 -21.09
CA GLY A 8 14.90 -9.97 -19.66
C GLY A 8 13.63 -9.82 -18.80
N TYR A 9 12.43 -9.91 -19.39
CA TYR A 9 11.18 -9.90 -18.64
C TYR A 9 10.95 -11.23 -17.92
N THR A 10 10.51 -11.16 -16.65
CA THR A 10 10.00 -12.31 -15.92
C THR A 10 8.53 -12.49 -16.25
N LEU A 11 8.18 -13.62 -16.86
CA LEU A 11 6.81 -13.93 -17.23
C LEU A 11 6.13 -14.73 -16.13
N ALA A 12 4.84 -14.46 -15.90
CA ALA A 12 3.99 -15.21 -14.98
C ALA A 12 2.83 -15.89 -15.73
N LEU A 13 2.58 -17.16 -15.39
CA LEU A 13 1.39 -17.90 -15.84
C LEU A 13 0.33 -17.76 -14.75
N SER A 14 -0.76 -17.07 -15.07
CA SER A 14 -1.90 -16.89 -14.14
C SER A 14 -3.00 -17.92 -14.38
N ARG A 15 -3.83 -18.14 -13.37
CA ARG A 15 -4.99 -19.08 -13.40
C ARG A 15 -4.56 -20.51 -13.75
N TYR A 16 -3.49 -21.00 -13.16
CA TYR A 16 -3.06 -22.36 -13.36
C TYR A 16 -4.02 -23.33 -12.67
N THR A 17 -4.62 -24.22 -13.44
CA THR A 17 -5.60 -25.22 -12.96
C THR A 17 -5.13 -26.67 -13.15
N GLY A 18 -3.89 -26.85 -13.59
CA GLY A 18 -3.30 -28.17 -13.81
C GLY A 18 -2.47 -28.23 -15.11
N LEU A 19 -1.84 -29.38 -15.30
CA LEU A 19 -1.04 -29.66 -16.50
C LEU A 19 -1.96 -30.03 -17.66
N ASP A 20 -2.19 -29.07 -18.53
CA ASP A 20 -2.76 -29.28 -19.86
C ASP A 20 -1.71 -28.99 -20.95
N ASN A 21 -2.10 -29.16 -22.23
CA ASN A 21 -1.20 -28.91 -23.35
C ASN A 21 -0.72 -27.45 -23.44
N ARG A 22 -1.53 -26.49 -22.97
CA ARG A 22 -1.19 -25.06 -22.99
C ARG A 22 -0.23 -24.73 -21.84
N ALA A 23 -0.54 -25.19 -20.64
CA ALA A 23 0.32 -25.01 -19.49
C ALA A 23 1.70 -25.66 -19.72
N SER A 24 1.73 -26.90 -20.23
CA SER A 24 2.98 -27.61 -20.55
C SER A 24 3.86 -26.85 -21.53
N ALA A 25 3.28 -26.19 -22.53
CA ALA A 25 4.00 -25.38 -23.52
C ALA A 25 4.53 -24.05 -22.93
N LEU A 26 3.88 -23.49 -21.90
CA LEU A 26 4.23 -22.22 -21.30
C LEU A 26 5.17 -22.34 -20.10
N LEU A 27 5.08 -23.42 -19.33
CA LEU A 27 5.90 -23.62 -18.13
C LEU A 27 7.41 -23.41 -18.35
N PRO A 28 8.04 -23.87 -19.46
CA PRO A 28 9.45 -23.60 -19.71
C PRO A 28 9.81 -22.13 -19.99
N LEU A 29 8.81 -21.28 -20.23
CA LEU A 29 8.97 -19.88 -20.62
C LEU A 29 8.70 -18.91 -19.47
N VAL A 30 8.10 -19.37 -18.37
CA VAL A 30 7.70 -18.52 -17.24
C VAL A 30 8.61 -18.75 -16.03
N GLY A 31 8.79 -17.68 -15.25
CA GLY A 31 9.52 -17.74 -13.98
C GLY A 31 8.59 -17.81 -12.77
N ILE A 32 7.29 -17.54 -12.97
CA ILE A 32 6.29 -17.52 -11.91
C ILE A 32 5.04 -18.25 -12.39
N VAL A 33 4.45 -19.10 -11.53
CA VAL A 33 3.13 -19.70 -11.73
C VAL A 33 2.22 -19.25 -10.59
N LYS A 34 1.07 -18.68 -10.94
CA LYS A 34 0.07 -18.18 -10.02
C LYS A 34 -1.08 -19.19 -9.90
N ILE A 35 -1.42 -19.56 -8.65
CA ILE A 35 -2.50 -20.49 -8.33
C ILE A 35 -3.50 -19.77 -7.43
N ASP A 36 -4.76 -19.75 -7.85
CA ASP A 36 -5.88 -19.23 -7.07
C ASP A 36 -6.19 -20.21 -5.93
N VAL A 37 -5.92 -19.78 -4.69
CA VAL A 37 -6.06 -20.60 -3.48
C VAL A 37 -7.52 -20.96 -3.21
N LEU A 38 -8.44 -20.01 -3.47
CA LEU A 38 -9.88 -20.23 -3.26
C LEU A 38 -10.44 -21.24 -4.26
N ALA A 39 -10.06 -21.07 -5.54
CA ALA A 39 -10.51 -21.97 -6.60
C ALA A 39 -9.90 -23.37 -6.48
N ALA A 40 -8.66 -23.48 -6.00
CA ALA A 40 -7.97 -24.76 -5.81
C ALA A 40 -8.49 -25.55 -4.61
N GLY A 41 -8.92 -24.87 -3.52
CA GLY A 41 -9.41 -25.52 -2.30
C GLY A 41 -8.49 -26.65 -1.82
N ASP A 42 -9.05 -27.82 -1.53
CA ASP A 42 -8.31 -29.01 -1.09
C ASP A 42 -7.35 -29.57 -2.17
N GLY A 43 -7.53 -29.18 -3.43
CA GLY A 43 -6.65 -29.57 -4.56
C GLY A 43 -5.33 -28.78 -4.64
N LEU A 44 -5.10 -27.80 -3.79
CA LEU A 44 -3.95 -26.90 -3.85
C LEU A 44 -2.61 -27.63 -3.83
N ALA A 45 -2.47 -28.63 -2.95
CA ALA A 45 -1.25 -29.43 -2.83
C ALA A 45 -0.98 -30.26 -4.10
N ALA A 46 -2.03 -30.79 -4.72
CA ALA A 46 -1.92 -31.57 -5.95
C ALA A 46 -1.52 -30.70 -7.15
N LEU A 47 -1.99 -29.44 -7.19
CA LEU A 47 -1.59 -28.46 -8.20
C LEU A 47 -0.15 -27.98 -8.01
N ALA A 48 0.26 -27.72 -6.79
CA ALA A 48 1.60 -27.20 -6.46
C ALA A 48 2.71 -28.25 -6.62
N GLY A 49 2.46 -29.49 -6.22
CA GLY A 49 3.45 -30.55 -6.13
C GLY A 49 4.30 -30.76 -7.41
N PRO A 50 3.69 -30.93 -8.59
CA PRO A 50 4.44 -31.06 -9.85
C PRO A 50 5.32 -29.86 -10.18
N LEU A 51 4.86 -28.63 -9.84
CA LEU A 51 5.54 -27.38 -10.16
C LEU A 51 6.76 -27.12 -9.27
N MET A 52 6.77 -27.65 -8.04
CA MET A 52 7.89 -27.47 -7.11
C MET A 52 9.21 -28.08 -7.60
N ARG A 53 9.15 -28.98 -8.58
CA ARG A 53 10.33 -29.61 -9.21
C ARG A 53 10.91 -28.77 -10.35
N LEU A 54 10.23 -27.68 -10.72
CA LEU A 54 10.62 -26.79 -11.81
C LEU A 54 11.35 -25.55 -11.25
N PRO A 55 12.28 -24.95 -12.02
CA PRO A 55 13.00 -23.73 -11.60
C PRO A 55 12.13 -22.49 -11.76
N LEU A 56 11.02 -22.43 -11.02
CA LEU A 56 10.06 -21.33 -11.02
C LEU A 56 9.59 -21.02 -9.60
N LYS A 57 8.99 -19.85 -9.42
CA LYS A 57 8.38 -19.45 -8.15
C LYS A 57 6.88 -19.70 -8.19
N LEU A 58 6.33 -20.25 -7.11
CA LEU A 58 4.89 -20.37 -6.92
C LEU A 58 4.38 -19.10 -6.24
N LEU A 59 3.30 -18.54 -6.77
CA LEU A 59 2.56 -17.42 -6.20
C LEU A 59 1.14 -17.89 -5.85
N ALA A 60 0.77 -17.72 -4.58
CA ALA A 60 -0.59 -17.95 -4.10
C ALA A 60 -1.43 -16.69 -4.35
N GLU A 61 -2.44 -16.79 -5.22
CA GLU A 61 -3.42 -15.73 -5.47
C GLU A 61 -4.64 -15.87 -4.55
N LYS A 62 -5.28 -14.76 -4.21
CA LYS A 62 -6.50 -14.66 -3.38
C LYS A 62 -6.33 -15.27 -1.99
N VAL A 63 -5.20 -15.01 -1.37
CA VAL A 63 -4.99 -15.35 0.04
C VAL A 63 -5.80 -14.37 0.89
N GLU A 64 -6.81 -14.87 1.62
CA GLU A 64 -7.73 -14.05 2.42
C GLU A 64 -7.57 -14.23 3.93
N THR A 65 -6.92 -15.32 4.36
CA THR A 65 -6.73 -15.61 5.79
C THR A 65 -5.30 -15.97 6.11
N ARG A 66 -4.95 -15.86 7.41
CA ARG A 66 -3.64 -16.24 7.92
C ARG A 66 -3.40 -17.76 7.75
N GLU A 67 -4.41 -18.55 7.98
CA GLU A 67 -4.36 -20.01 7.85
C GLU A 67 -4.04 -20.41 6.42
N GLN A 68 -4.68 -19.76 5.43
CA GLN A 68 -4.35 -19.97 4.01
C GLN A 68 -2.90 -19.59 3.70
N MET A 69 -2.43 -18.46 4.21
CA MET A 69 -1.04 -18.03 4.00
C MET A 69 -0.05 -19.03 4.60
N GLU A 70 -0.25 -19.47 5.84
CA GLU A 70 0.64 -20.44 6.49
C GLU A 70 0.57 -21.81 5.79
N HIS A 71 -0.61 -22.23 5.33
CA HIS A 71 -0.76 -23.44 4.53
C HIS A 71 0.00 -23.37 3.21
N CYS A 72 -0.11 -22.26 2.48
CA CYS A 72 0.64 -22.04 1.25
C CYS A 72 2.16 -22.01 1.49
N LYS A 73 2.62 -21.40 2.59
CA LYS A 73 4.04 -21.44 2.99
C LYS A 73 4.52 -22.87 3.23
N ALA A 74 3.74 -23.68 3.94
CA ALA A 74 4.05 -25.08 4.20
C ALA A 74 4.10 -25.89 2.91
N LEU A 75 3.29 -25.56 1.90
CA LEU A 75 3.31 -26.15 0.57
C LEU A 75 4.44 -25.60 -0.34
N GLY A 76 5.30 -24.70 0.14
CA GLY A 76 6.45 -24.19 -0.61
C GLY A 76 6.14 -23.03 -1.56
N PHE A 77 5.07 -22.31 -1.37
CA PHE A 77 4.82 -21.07 -2.11
C PHE A 77 5.81 -19.99 -1.68
N HIS A 78 6.29 -19.21 -2.65
CA HIS A 78 7.32 -18.18 -2.47
C HIS A 78 6.75 -16.77 -2.41
N LEU A 79 5.63 -16.55 -3.09
CA LEU A 79 4.98 -15.26 -3.27
C LEU A 79 3.51 -15.37 -2.90
N PHE A 80 2.94 -14.28 -2.39
CA PHE A 80 1.57 -14.24 -1.91
C PHE A 80 0.88 -12.97 -2.39
N GLN A 81 -0.34 -13.11 -2.88
CA GLN A 81 -1.20 -12.04 -3.34
C GLN A 81 -2.61 -12.28 -2.79
N GLY A 82 -3.25 -11.24 -2.26
CA GLY A 82 -4.62 -11.34 -1.80
C GLY A 82 -4.98 -10.33 -0.72
N TYR A 83 -6.27 -10.27 -0.42
CA TYR A 83 -6.85 -9.28 0.48
C TYR A 83 -6.47 -9.48 1.96
N TYR A 84 -5.89 -10.64 2.32
CA TYR A 84 -5.41 -10.91 3.68
C TYR A 84 -4.53 -9.78 4.25
N PHE A 85 -3.66 -9.22 3.42
CA PHE A 85 -2.74 -8.16 3.83
C PHE A 85 -3.43 -6.80 4.03
N ALA A 86 -4.61 -6.61 3.44
CA ALA A 86 -5.41 -5.39 3.53
C ALA A 86 -6.63 -5.52 4.46
N LYS A 87 -6.99 -6.75 4.86
CA LYS A 87 -8.18 -7.01 5.67
C LYS A 87 -8.01 -6.51 7.10
N PRO A 88 -8.84 -5.57 7.56
CA PRO A 88 -8.76 -5.11 8.94
C PRO A 88 -9.16 -6.24 9.90
N THR A 89 -8.25 -6.60 10.80
CA THR A 89 -8.57 -7.43 11.95
C THR A 89 -8.81 -6.52 13.14
N ILE A 90 -10.06 -6.10 13.35
CA ILE A 90 -10.43 -5.25 14.48
C ILE A 90 -10.37 -6.10 15.75
N VAL A 91 -9.54 -5.68 16.70
CA VAL A 91 -9.38 -6.35 18.00
C VAL A 91 -10.08 -5.49 19.05
N SER A 92 -11.17 -6.03 19.62
CA SER A 92 -11.91 -5.35 20.69
C SER A 92 -11.00 -5.00 21.87
N GLY A 93 -11.03 -3.74 22.31
CA GLY A 93 -10.23 -3.27 23.44
C GLY A 93 -8.78 -2.92 23.08
N ARG A 94 -8.38 -2.95 21.83
CA ARG A 94 -7.06 -2.46 21.39
C ARG A 94 -6.97 -0.95 21.59
N GLN A 95 -5.88 -0.49 22.16
CA GLN A 95 -5.57 0.93 22.33
C GLN A 95 -4.28 1.26 21.59
N LEU A 96 -4.19 2.50 21.12
CA LEU A 96 -2.97 3.01 20.50
C LEU A 96 -1.84 3.07 21.55
N SER A 97 -0.66 2.66 21.14
CA SER A 97 0.54 2.77 21.97
C SER A 97 0.93 4.24 22.18
N ALA A 98 1.69 4.52 23.22
CA ALA A 98 2.21 5.87 23.50
C ALA A 98 2.96 6.45 22.28
N SER A 99 3.73 5.62 21.57
CA SER A 99 4.46 6.02 20.37
C SER A 99 3.50 6.38 19.24
N GLN A 100 2.43 5.59 19.00
CA GLN A 100 1.40 5.90 17.99
C GLN A 100 0.68 7.22 18.31
N LEU A 101 0.36 7.46 19.59
CA LEU A 101 -0.23 8.74 20.02
C LEU A 101 0.73 9.93 19.79
N GLY A 102 2.04 9.72 20.00
CA GLY A 102 3.08 10.71 19.65
C GLY A 102 3.10 11.05 18.17
N ILE A 103 3.01 10.02 17.30
CA ILE A 103 2.95 10.20 15.85
C ILE A 103 1.67 10.95 15.44
N ILE A 104 0.50 10.57 15.99
CA ILE A 104 -0.78 11.26 15.72
C ILE A 104 -0.71 12.73 16.11
N ARG A 105 -0.10 13.04 17.27
CA ARG A 105 0.11 14.44 17.68
C ARG A 105 0.92 15.21 16.64
N LEU A 106 1.99 14.64 16.12
CA LEU A 106 2.82 15.26 15.07
C LEU A 106 2.04 15.41 13.76
N ILE A 107 1.24 14.41 13.36
CA ILE A 107 0.36 14.49 12.19
C ILE A 107 -0.57 15.70 12.33
N ASN A 108 -1.24 15.85 13.47
CA ASN A 108 -2.17 16.96 13.74
C ASN A 108 -1.48 18.33 13.72
N LEU A 109 -0.24 18.41 14.27
CA LEU A 109 0.55 19.63 14.23
C LEU A 109 0.91 20.03 12.78
N VAL A 110 1.35 19.07 11.98
CA VAL A 110 1.69 19.32 10.56
C VAL A 110 0.45 19.68 9.76
N ALA A 111 -0.68 18.99 9.98
CA ALA A 111 -1.94 19.22 9.26
C ALA A 111 -2.55 20.61 9.52
N ARG A 112 -2.34 21.18 10.72
CA ARG A 112 -2.78 22.55 11.07
C ARG A 112 -1.76 23.64 10.80
N ASP A 113 -0.69 23.32 10.06
CA ASP A 113 0.41 24.23 9.75
C ASP A 113 1.06 24.87 11.01
N ALA A 114 1.18 24.09 12.10
CA ALA A 114 1.82 24.54 13.34
C ALA A 114 3.21 25.11 13.11
N GLU A 115 3.61 26.09 13.93
CA GLU A 115 4.91 26.72 13.84
C GLU A 115 6.05 25.75 14.11
N LEU A 116 7.22 25.99 13.48
CA LEU A 116 8.36 25.10 13.59
C LEU A 116 8.83 24.81 15.01
N PRO A 117 8.85 25.80 15.95
CA PRO A 117 9.20 25.53 17.35
C PRO A 117 8.25 24.54 18.03
N GLU A 118 6.95 24.54 17.69
CA GLU A 118 5.96 23.62 18.26
C GLU A 118 6.20 22.18 17.76
N LEU A 119 6.54 22.03 16.46
CA LEU A 119 6.96 20.75 15.90
C LEU A 119 8.24 20.24 16.57
N GLU A 120 9.25 21.11 16.75
CA GLU A 120 10.50 20.76 17.41
C GLU A 120 10.26 20.23 18.83
N GLU A 121 9.40 20.91 19.60
CA GLU A 121 9.07 20.50 20.97
C GLU A 121 8.35 19.15 21.02
N SER A 122 7.47 18.90 20.06
CA SER A 122 6.78 17.61 19.96
C SER A 122 7.75 16.47 19.58
N PHE A 123 8.67 16.71 18.64
CA PHE A 123 9.69 15.74 18.25
C PHE A 123 10.69 15.43 19.38
N LYS A 124 11.04 16.40 20.22
CA LYS A 124 11.92 16.19 21.38
C LYS A 124 11.36 15.17 22.38
N ARG A 125 10.03 15.05 22.45
CA ARG A 125 9.36 14.05 23.29
C ARG A 125 9.42 12.64 22.71
N GLU A 126 9.80 12.53 21.43
CA GLU A 126 9.86 11.29 20.66
C GLU A 126 11.28 11.12 20.05
N PRO A 127 12.31 10.80 20.86
CA PRO A 127 13.70 10.74 20.39
C PRO A 127 13.91 9.76 19.23
N GLY A 128 13.19 8.62 19.23
CA GLY A 128 13.25 7.63 18.17
C GLY A 128 12.78 8.19 16.82
N LEU A 129 11.70 8.98 16.82
CA LEU A 129 11.18 9.64 15.62
C LEU A 129 12.17 10.69 15.09
N THR A 130 12.79 11.46 16.00
CA THR A 130 13.81 12.45 15.62
C THR A 130 15.00 11.79 14.91
N VAL A 131 15.52 10.69 15.44
CA VAL A 131 16.62 9.94 14.81
C VAL A 131 16.21 9.38 13.46
N ASN A 132 14.99 8.81 13.34
CA ASN A 132 14.48 8.25 12.09
C ASN A 132 14.29 9.34 11.02
N LEU A 133 13.78 10.52 11.40
CA LEU A 133 13.65 11.65 10.49
C LEU A 133 15.03 12.12 9.97
N LEU A 134 15.99 12.28 10.86
CA LEU A 134 17.37 12.66 10.48
C LEU A 134 18.02 11.63 9.55
N ARG A 135 17.81 10.33 9.81
CA ARG A 135 18.29 9.26 8.92
C ARG A 135 17.63 9.34 7.55
N LEU A 136 16.32 9.49 7.49
CA LEU A 136 15.55 9.61 6.25
C LEU A 136 16.08 10.78 5.40
N VAL A 137 16.17 11.96 5.98
CA VAL A 137 16.57 13.18 5.26
C VAL A 137 18.02 13.08 4.79
N ASN A 138 18.90 12.48 5.58
CA ASN A 138 20.30 12.26 5.18
C ASN A 138 20.46 11.15 4.12
N ALA A 139 19.58 10.15 4.09
CA ALA A 139 19.60 9.10 3.07
C ALA A 139 19.13 9.63 1.70
N VAL A 140 18.09 10.46 1.69
CA VAL A 140 17.55 11.08 0.46
C VAL A 140 18.40 12.25 0.00
N GLY A 141 19.06 12.93 0.95
CA GLY A 141 19.84 14.17 0.72
C GLY A 141 21.26 13.97 0.19
N VAL A 142 21.61 12.83 -0.40
CA VAL A 142 22.95 12.53 -0.95
C VAL A 142 23.47 13.57 -1.96
N GLY A 143 22.63 14.51 -2.42
CA GLY A 143 23.02 15.61 -3.32
C GLY A 143 23.31 16.97 -2.66
N PHE A 144 23.06 17.15 -1.35
CA PHE A 144 23.18 18.47 -0.71
C PHE A 144 24.56 18.81 -0.15
N GLY A 145 25.55 17.91 -0.24
CA GLY A 145 26.94 18.16 0.15
C GLY A 145 27.17 18.46 1.64
N ARG A 146 26.12 18.53 2.46
CA ARG A 146 26.19 18.76 3.90
C ARG A 146 25.24 17.81 4.65
N ARG A 147 25.74 17.23 5.73
CA ARG A 147 24.95 16.41 6.65
C ARG A 147 23.98 17.30 7.43
N ILE A 148 22.73 16.85 7.53
CA ILE A 148 21.67 17.51 8.30
C ILE A 148 21.76 17.00 9.75
N GLU A 149 22.00 17.92 10.68
CA GLU A 149 22.27 17.59 12.10
C GLU A 149 21.19 18.12 13.04
N SER A 150 20.26 18.97 12.55
CA SER A 150 19.20 19.52 13.38
C SER A 150 17.81 19.17 12.84
N LEU A 151 16.86 19.02 13.77
CA LEU A 151 15.46 18.79 13.47
C LEU A 151 14.87 19.91 12.61
N ARG A 152 15.22 21.17 12.91
CA ARG A 152 14.82 22.35 12.13
C ARG A 152 15.22 22.24 10.67
N GLN A 153 16.49 21.92 10.42
CA GLN A 153 16.99 21.69 9.07
C GLN A 153 16.27 20.52 8.39
N ALA A 154 16.06 19.40 9.13
CA ALA A 154 15.38 18.23 8.59
C ALA A 154 13.95 18.56 8.12
N VAL A 155 13.15 19.22 8.96
CA VAL A 155 11.78 19.65 8.62
C VAL A 155 11.76 20.64 7.47
N THR A 156 12.72 21.58 7.42
CA THR A 156 12.82 22.54 6.33
C THR A 156 13.17 21.87 5.00
N VAL A 157 14.09 20.91 4.99
CA VAL A 157 14.55 20.22 3.78
C VAL A 157 13.49 19.27 3.25
N ILE A 158 12.87 18.45 4.11
CA ILE A 158 11.85 17.49 3.68
C ILE A 158 10.53 18.19 3.31
N GLY A 159 10.22 19.30 3.94
CA GLY A 159 8.97 20.03 3.80
C GLY A 159 7.79 19.35 4.49
N ARG A 160 6.76 20.16 4.82
CA ARG A 160 5.58 19.69 5.58
C ARG A 160 4.83 18.56 4.90
N ARG A 161 4.66 18.63 3.58
CA ARG A 161 3.95 17.62 2.80
C ARG A 161 4.59 16.24 2.91
N GLN A 162 5.91 16.14 2.71
CA GLN A 162 6.62 14.87 2.79
C GLN A 162 6.74 14.39 4.25
N LEU A 163 6.88 15.32 5.19
CA LEU A 163 6.86 14.99 6.62
C LEU A 163 5.52 14.35 7.01
N LEU A 164 4.39 14.90 6.55
CA LEU A 164 3.07 14.35 6.82
C LEU A 164 2.92 12.93 6.26
N ARG A 165 3.30 12.73 4.99
CA ARG A 165 3.28 11.41 4.33
C ARG A 165 4.13 10.38 5.08
N TRP A 166 5.32 10.77 5.51
CA TRP A 166 6.21 9.91 6.27
C TRP A 166 5.63 9.53 7.64
N LEU A 167 5.07 10.49 8.37
CA LEU A 167 4.43 10.24 9.68
C LEU A 167 3.24 9.27 9.56
N GLN A 168 2.45 9.39 8.51
CA GLN A 168 1.30 8.50 8.27
C GLN A 168 1.73 7.07 7.96
N LEU A 169 2.73 6.89 7.11
CA LEU A 169 3.31 5.58 6.85
C LEU A 169 3.95 4.99 8.12
N LEU A 170 4.61 5.83 8.91
CA LEU A 170 5.21 5.40 10.16
C LEU A 170 4.17 4.99 11.22
N LEU A 171 3.01 5.64 11.25
CA LEU A 171 1.89 5.26 12.12
C LEU A 171 1.39 3.85 11.82
N MET A 172 1.44 3.43 10.56
CA MET A 172 1.07 2.08 10.13
C MET A 172 2.18 1.03 10.40
N ALA A 173 3.43 1.46 10.59
CA ALA A 173 4.53 0.57 10.92
C ALA A 173 4.39 0.13 12.38
N SER A 174 3.90 -1.09 12.60
CA SER A 174 3.80 -1.66 13.94
C SER A 174 5.20 -1.87 14.54
N PRO A 175 5.43 -1.55 15.82
CA PRO A 175 6.70 -1.82 16.50
C PRO A 175 7.11 -3.29 16.44
N GLU A 176 6.14 -4.20 16.40
CA GLU A 176 6.34 -5.64 16.31
C GLU A 176 6.91 -6.10 14.96
N HIS A 177 6.78 -5.28 13.92
CA HIS A 177 7.27 -5.53 12.56
C HIS A 177 8.40 -4.57 12.15
N ALA A 178 8.97 -3.85 13.09
CA ALA A 178 9.98 -2.80 12.86
C ALA A 178 11.33 -3.30 12.31
N THR A 179 11.51 -4.61 12.15
CA THR A 179 12.80 -5.18 11.71
C THR A 179 13.10 -4.96 10.23
N ALA A 180 12.10 -4.71 9.40
CA ALA A 180 12.29 -4.34 7.99
C ALA A 180 10.98 -3.73 7.44
N PRO A 181 10.77 -2.40 7.53
CA PRO A 181 9.58 -1.73 6.99
C PRO A 181 9.33 -2.04 5.51
N GLU A 182 10.41 -2.16 4.74
CA GLU A 182 10.38 -2.55 3.33
C GLU A 182 9.84 -3.97 3.07
N ARG A 183 9.72 -4.81 4.11
CA ARG A 183 9.14 -6.15 4.02
C ARG A 183 7.70 -6.23 4.57
N ASN A 184 7.13 -5.11 5.00
CA ASN A 184 5.75 -5.07 5.47
C ASN A 184 4.81 -4.91 4.27
N PRO A 185 4.05 -5.97 3.88
CA PRO A 185 3.17 -5.91 2.70
C PRO A 185 2.10 -4.84 2.81
N LEU A 186 1.61 -4.57 4.03
CA LEU A 186 0.58 -3.55 4.26
C LEU A 186 1.11 -2.14 4.02
N LEU A 187 2.36 -1.86 4.43
CA LEU A 187 2.99 -0.56 4.14
C LEU A 187 3.25 -0.37 2.65
N GLN A 188 3.70 -1.42 1.96
CA GLN A 188 3.89 -1.38 0.52
C GLN A 188 2.57 -1.12 -0.21
N LEU A 189 1.50 -1.83 0.18
CA LEU A 189 0.17 -1.65 -0.38
C LEU A 189 -0.35 -0.23 -0.11
N ALA A 190 -0.16 0.30 1.12
CA ALA A 190 -0.60 1.64 1.47
C ALA A 190 0.13 2.71 0.64
N ALA A 191 1.44 2.58 0.48
CA ALA A 191 2.23 3.50 -0.34
C ALA A 191 1.81 3.44 -1.82
N LEU A 192 1.62 2.24 -2.36
CA LEU A 192 1.15 2.02 -3.73
C LEU A 192 -0.26 2.59 -3.94
N ARG A 193 -1.21 2.26 -3.05
CA ARG A 193 -2.59 2.77 -3.11
C ARG A 193 -2.62 4.29 -3.06
N GLY A 194 -1.88 4.89 -2.12
CA GLY A 194 -1.73 6.34 -2.02
C GLY A 194 -1.19 6.95 -3.31
N ARG A 195 -0.13 6.36 -3.87
CA ARG A 195 0.49 6.85 -5.10
C ARG A 195 -0.43 6.74 -6.31
N LEU A 196 -1.12 5.61 -6.49
CA LEU A 196 -2.09 5.43 -7.57
C LEU A 196 -3.24 6.43 -7.48
N MET A 197 -3.80 6.64 -6.29
CA MET A 197 -4.85 7.63 -6.07
C MET A 197 -4.36 9.06 -6.38
N GLU A 198 -3.12 9.41 -6.00
CA GLU A 198 -2.51 10.71 -6.33
C GLU A 198 -2.39 10.90 -7.85
N ILE A 199 -1.88 9.89 -8.57
CA ILE A 199 -1.73 9.95 -10.03
C ILE A 199 -3.09 10.12 -10.69
N LEU A 200 -4.07 9.28 -10.35
CA LEU A 200 -5.42 9.33 -10.93
C LEU A 200 -6.12 10.66 -10.62
N ALA A 201 -6.01 11.18 -9.40
CA ALA A 201 -6.55 12.48 -9.04
C ALA A 201 -5.90 13.62 -9.84
N THR A 202 -4.59 13.55 -10.06
CA THR A 202 -3.85 14.54 -10.85
C THR A 202 -4.26 14.47 -12.34
N HIS A 203 -4.49 13.28 -12.88
CA HIS A 203 -5.03 13.12 -14.24
C HIS A 203 -6.45 13.66 -14.35
N GLN A 204 -7.29 13.42 -13.34
CA GLN A 204 -8.66 13.88 -13.33
C GLN A 204 -8.77 15.41 -13.23
N GLN A 205 -7.89 16.05 -12.44
CA GLN A 205 -7.88 17.49 -12.21
C GLN A 205 -6.44 18.02 -12.08
N PRO A 206 -5.75 18.25 -13.22
CA PRO A 206 -4.33 18.61 -13.25
C PRO A 206 -3.99 19.92 -12.49
N ASP A 207 -4.92 20.87 -12.48
CA ASP A 207 -4.75 22.17 -11.84
C ASP A 207 -4.96 22.16 -10.32
N GLN A 208 -5.47 21.06 -9.77
CA GLN A 208 -5.79 20.91 -8.35
C GLN A 208 -4.77 20.05 -7.59
N ARG A 209 -3.56 20.57 -7.38
CA ARG A 209 -2.51 19.88 -6.59
C ARG A 209 -3.00 19.37 -5.23
N ARG A 210 -3.90 20.14 -4.59
CA ARG A 210 -4.48 19.76 -3.29
C ARG A 210 -5.27 18.46 -3.36
N LEU A 211 -5.99 18.21 -4.47
CA LEU A 211 -6.73 16.97 -4.66
C LEU A 211 -5.80 15.76 -4.73
N GLY A 212 -4.68 15.85 -5.44
CA GLY A 212 -3.67 14.81 -5.48
C GLY A 212 -3.11 14.47 -4.09
N ASP A 213 -2.80 15.50 -3.29
CA ASP A 213 -2.33 15.28 -1.91
C ASP A 213 -3.39 14.60 -1.04
N GLN A 214 -4.65 15.02 -1.13
CA GLN A 214 -5.77 14.42 -0.40
C GLN A 214 -6.03 12.98 -0.86
N ALA A 215 -5.91 12.69 -2.16
CA ALA A 215 -6.05 11.36 -2.71
C ALA A 215 -4.95 10.42 -2.19
N PHE A 216 -3.69 10.87 -2.16
CA PHE A 216 -2.61 10.12 -1.53
C PHE A 216 -2.92 9.77 -0.07
N LEU A 217 -3.38 10.76 0.71
CA LEU A 217 -3.77 10.55 2.11
C LEU A 217 -4.91 9.55 2.25
N CYS A 218 -5.94 9.67 1.40
CA CYS A 218 -7.08 8.77 1.39
C CYS A 218 -6.62 7.32 1.16
N GLY A 219 -5.75 7.08 0.18
CA GLY A 219 -5.22 5.76 -0.12
C GLY A 219 -4.46 5.14 1.06
N ILE A 220 -3.60 5.91 1.73
CA ILE A 220 -2.90 5.43 2.93
C ILE A 220 -3.88 5.17 4.07
N MET A 221 -4.76 6.13 4.38
CA MET A 221 -5.64 6.06 5.54
C MET A 221 -6.69 4.95 5.42
N SER A 222 -7.09 4.57 4.21
CA SER A 222 -8.02 3.44 3.97
C SER A 222 -7.51 2.10 4.50
N LEU A 223 -6.19 1.95 4.68
CA LEU A 223 -5.55 0.76 5.23
C LEU A 223 -5.16 0.88 6.72
N MET A 224 -5.36 2.03 7.35
CA MET A 224 -5.09 2.20 8.77
C MET A 224 -5.91 1.25 9.67
N PRO A 225 -7.18 0.93 9.39
CA PRO A 225 -7.89 -0.08 10.17
C PRO A 225 -7.18 -1.44 10.19
N ALA A 226 -6.62 -1.86 9.06
CA ALA A 226 -5.85 -3.11 9.00
C ALA A 226 -4.52 -3.03 9.78
N ALA A 227 -3.87 -1.86 9.77
CA ALA A 227 -2.60 -1.65 10.47
C ALA A 227 -2.78 -1.51 11.98
N LEU A 228 -3.79 -0.74 12.40
CA LEU A 228 -3.99 -0.36 13.80
C LEU A 228 -4.94 -1.32 14.53
N GLY A 229 -5.76 -2.09 13.81
CA GLY A 229 -6.78 -2.96 14.38
C GLY A 229 -7.93 -2.21 15.05
N LEU A 230 -8.20 -0.97 14.60
CA LEU A 230 -9.24 -0.07 15.09
C LEU A 230 -10.21 0.28 13.97
N PRO A 231 -11.50 0.56 14.26
CA PRO A 231 -12.43 1.09 13.27
C PRO A 231 -11.95 2.44 12.70
N ILE A 232 -12.30 2.73 11.44
CA ILE A 232 -11.86 3.98 10.78
C ILE A 232 -12.41 5.21 11.51
N GLU A 233 -13.61 5.15 12.05
CA GLU A 233 -14.26 6.24 12.79
C GLU A 233 -13.47 6.61 14.05
N GLU A 234 -12.94 5.61 14.75
CA GLU A 234 -12.13 5.82 15.95
C GLU A 234 -10.78 6.46 15.58
N ILE A 235 -10.17 6.03 14.48
CA ILE A 235 -8.93 6.62 13.96
C ILE A 235 -9.16 8.08 13.57
N LEU A 236 -10.24 8.36 12.83
CA LEU A 236 -10.59 9.71 12.37
C LEU A 236 -10.98 10.66 13.51
N SER A 237 -11.45 10.13 14.63
CA SER A 237 -11.69 10.96 15.83
C SER A 237 -10.41 11.55 16.42
N GLN A 238 -9.25 10.98 16.11
CA GLN A 238 -7.95 11.38 16.66
C GLN A 238 -7.08 12.14 15.67
N ILE A 239 -7.35 12.02 14.37
CA ILE A 239 -6.56 12.63 13.30
C ILE A 239 -7.39 13.70 12.62
N ALA A 240 -6.90 14.94 12.60
CA ALA A 240 -7.55 16.04 11.89
C ALA A 240 -7.50 15.78 10.37
N VAL A 241 -8.66 15.60 9.77
CA VAL A 241 -8.84 15.39 8.32
C VAL A 241 -9.86 16.38 7.76
N THR A 242 -9.83 16.58 6.44
CA THR A 242 -10.86 17.41 5.77
C THR A 242 -12.19 16.65 5.69
N PRO A 243 -13.33 17.36 5.63
CA PRO A 243 -14.64 16.71 5.48
C PRO A 243 -14.73 15.79 4.27
N ASP A 244 -14.16 16.18 3.13
CA ASP A 244 -14.14 15.36 1.91
C ASP A 244 -13.37 14.05 2.12
N LEU A 245 -12.26 14.09 2.83
CA LEU A 245 -11.47 12.91 3.16
C LEU A 245 -12.20 12.00 4.14
N GLN A 246 -12.87 12.59 5.13
CA GLN A 246 -13.71 11.83 6.07
C GLN A 246 -14.82 11.08 5.34
N LEU A 247 -15.62 11.79 4.51
CA LEU A 247 -16.70 11.18 3.71
C LEU A 247 -16.20 10.08 2.78
N ALA A 248 -15.02 10.28 2.16
CA ALA A 248 -14.43 9.27 1.31
C ALA A 248 -14.09 7.99 2.07
N LEU A 249 -13.56 8.11 3.29
CA LEU A 249 -13.13 6.96 4.10
C LEU A 249 -14.28 6.25 4.82
N THR A 250 -15.36 6.97 5.18
CA THR A 250 -16.50 6.38 5.91
C THR A 250 -17.66 5.96 5.01
N GLU A 251 -17.89 6.67 3.90
CA GLU A 251 -19.06 6.50 3.03
C GLU A 251 -18.70 6.22 1.57
N GLN A 252 -17.40 6.20 1.25
CA GLN A 252 -16.89 6.06 -0.13
C GLN A 252 -17.52 7.09 -1.09
N SER A 253 -17.85 8.27 -0.61
CA SER A 253 -18.54 9.31 -1.37
C SER A 253 -17.60 10.42 -1.85
N GLY A 254 -18.08 11.20 -2.84
CA GLY A 254 -17.30 12.27 -3.46
C GLY A 254 -16.17 11.76 -4.39
N THR A 255 -15.37 12.70 -4.92
CA THR A 255 -14.27 12.39 -5.85
C THR A 255 -13.25 11.43 -5.24
N LEU A 256 -12.85 11.65 -3.99
CA LEU A 256 -11.89 10.79 -3.30
C LEU A 256 -12.47 9.40 -3.04
N GLY A 257 -13.77 9.31 -2.67
CA GLY A 257 -14.45 8.04 -2.45
C GLY A 257 -14.59 7.21 -3.73
N ALA A 258 -14.90 7.85 -4.86
CA ALA A 258 -14.95 7.18 -6.16
C ALA A 258 -13.58 6.62 -6.58
N LEU A 259 -12.50 7.39 -6.38
CA LEU A 259 -11.12 6.92 -6.61
C LEU A 259 -10.76 5.75 -5.68
N LEU A 260 -11.11 5.84 -4.39
CA LEU A 260 -10.85 4.78 -3.43
C LEU A 260 -11.58 3.49 -3.84
N THR A 261 -12.87 3.60 -4.19
CA THR A 261 -13.65 2.45 -4.67
C THR A 261 -13.02 1.80 -5.90
N LEU A 262 -12.57 2.60 -6.88
CA LEU A 262 -11.89 2.09 -8.07
C LEU A 262 -10.64 1.29 -7.70
N ILE A 263 -9.79 1.82 -6.82
CA ILE A 263 -8.56 1.15 -6.39
C ILE A 263 -8.87 -0.12 -5.58
N GLU A 264 -9.88 -0.11 -4.74
CA GLU A 264 -10.29 -1.31 -3.98
C GLU A 264 -10.81 -2.43 -4.91
N ARG A 265 -11.53 -2.08 -5.98
CA ARG A 265 -11.95 -3.04 -7.02
C ARG A 265 -10.76 -3.57 -7.80
N LEU A 266 -9.78 -2.71 -8.08
CA LEU A 266 -8.54 -3.11 -8.72
C LEU A 266 -7.73 -4.08 -7.84
N ASP A 267 -7.60 -3.80 -6.55
CA ASP A 267 -6.93 -4.68 -5.59
C ASP A 267 -7.63 -6.04 -5.45
N ALA A 268 -8.96 -6.06 -5.63
CA ALA A 268 -9.78 -7.27 -5.64
C ALA A 268 -9.78 -8.00 -7.01
N GLU A 269 -9.07 -7.48 -8.02
CA GLU A 269 -9.07 -8.00 -9.40
C GLU A 269 -10.48 -8.04 -10.06
N ASP A 270 -11.41 -7.21 -9.59
CA ASP A 270 -12.78 -7.08 -10.12
C ASP A 270 -12.78 -6.13 -11.33
N TRP A 271 -12.28 -6.62 -12.46
CA TRP A 271 -12.14 -5.85 -13.70
C TRP A 271 -13.47 -5.36 -14.26
N ASP A 272 -14.55 -6.14 -14.08
CA ASP A 272 -15.89 -5.76 -14.54
C ASP A 272 -16.44 -4.57 -13.75
N ALA A 273 -16.17 -4.51 -12.44
CA ALA A 273 -16.50 -3.35 -11.62
C ALA A 273 -15.61 -2.14 -11.97
N CYS A 274 -14.31 -2.35 -12.21
CA CYS A 274 -13.42 -1.28 -12.66
C CYS A 274 -13.92 -0.65 -13.97
N ASP A 275 -14.31 -1.46 -14.94
CA ASP A 275 -14.81 -0.96 -16.22
C ASP A 275 -16.10 -0.14 -16.07
N ARG A 276 -17.02 -0.57 -15.21
CA ARG A 276 -18.25 0.21 -14.91
C ARG A 276 -17.90 1.56 -14.28
N LEU A 277 -17.02 1.58 -13.28
CA LEU A 277 -16.59 2.81 -12.61
C LEU A 277 -15.86 3.78 -13.53
N LEU A 278 -15.05 3.26 -14.46
CA LEU A 278 -14.38 4.08 -15.47
C LEU A 278 -15.36 4.64 -16.49
N ALA A 279 -16.40 3.88 -16.88
CA ALA A 279 -17.44 4.35 -17.81
C ALA A 279 -18.23 5.53 -17.21
N ASP A 280 -18.44 5.54 -15.89
CA ASP A 280 -19.11 6.62 -15.17
C ASP A 280 -18.22 7.84 -14.90
N SER A 281 -16.91 7.76 -15.20
CA SER A 281 -15.92 8.81 -14.95
C SER A 281 -15.34 9.36 -16.26
N PRO A 282 -15.84 10.49 -16.79
CA PRO A 282 -15.38 11.03 -18.10
C PRO A 282 -13.88 11.37 -18.14
N ALA A 283 -13.27 11.63 -16.99
CA ALA A 283 -11.87 12.06 -16.87
C ALA A 283 -10.88 10.90 -16.70
N LEU A 284 -11.37 9.67 -16.48
CA LEU A 284 -10.54 8.49 -16.29
C LEU A 284 -10.86 7.46 -17.37
N SER A 285 -9.83 6.95 -18.02
CA SER A 285 -9.93 5.87 -18.98
C SER A 285 -9.15 4.65 -18.55
N ARG A 286 -9.38 3.51 -19.19
CA ARG A 286 -8.57 2.30 -19.00
C ARG A 286 -7.09 2.56 -19.34
N GLU A 287 -6.80 3.42 -20.32
CA GLU A 287 -5.44 3.84 -20.66
C GLU A 287 -4.80 4.64 -19.53
N THR A 288 -5.54 5.59 -18.94
CA THR A 288 -5.08 6.38 -17.79
C THR A 288 -4.79 5.48 -16.58
N LEU A 289 -5.67 4.51 -16.30
CA LEU A 289 -5.45 3.53 -15.24
C LEU A 289 -4.21 2.68 -15.50
N THR A 290 -4.03 2.19 -16.74
CA THR A 290 -2.84 1.39 -17.11
C THR A 290 -1.56 2.22 -17.01
N ALA A 291 -1.58 3.49 -17.45
CA ALA A 291 -0.45 4.40 -17.31
C ALA A 291 -0.10 4.61 -15.82
N ALA A 292 -1.09 4.90 -14.99
CA ALA A 292 -0.91 5.07 -13.54
C ALA A 292 -0.26 3.84 -12.87
N LEU A 293 -0.68 2.63 -13.29
CA LEU A 293 -0.10 1.37 -12.79
C LEU A 293 1.36 1.13 -13.22
N THR A 294 1.81 1.78 -14.29
CA THR A 294 3.20 1.67 -14.75
C THR A 294 4.11 2.76 -14.17
N GLU A 295 3.53 3.87 -13.70
CA GLU A 295 4.23 4.99 -13.07
C GLU A 295 4.36 4.85 -11.55
N GLY A 296 3.45 4.12 -10.92
CA GLY A 296 3.39 3.90 -9.47
C GLY A 296 4.15 2.69 -9.04
#